data_ba78ec47ddb9e43bb9d7aea7e0e6c28a
#
_entry.id   ba78ec47ddb9e43bb9d7aea7e0e6c28a
#
_cell.length_a   1.000
_cell.length_b   1.000
_cell.length_c   1.000
_cell.angle_alpha   90.00
_cell.angle_beta   90.00
_cell.angle_gamma   90.00
#
_symmetry.space_group_name_H-M   'P 1'
#
loop_
_entity.id
_entity.type
_entity.pdbx_description
1 polymer ?
#
loop_
_entity_poly.entity_id
_entity_poly.type
_entity_poly.pdbx_seq_one_letter_code
_entity_poly.pdbx_strand_id
1 'polypeptide(L)'
;GQEESEEHTHTEDCYQTQYVLICPLEEGEAEDEPEIPAHVHTDACYETRLICEKPEHTHSLSCYADAQADLESASVWEQTIPQTLSGQWCADVVAVAESQLGYAASTRNYFVDEAGGMHGYTRYGAWYGSPYGEWCAMFASFCLHYAGVPEDSIPAQAGCIRWTEQLQALGRYAAAGAAAPQPG
;
A
#
# COMPACT_ATOMS: atom_id res chain seq x y z
N GLY A 1 5.86 -17.65 0.68
CA GLY A 1 6.37 -17.46 -0.65
C GLY A 1 5.21 -17.38 -1.61
N GLN A 2 4.91 -16.19 -2.12
CA GLN A 2 4.09 -16.05 -3.32
C GLN A 2 4.98 -16.55 -4.46
N GLU A 3 4.48 -17.47 -5.28
CA GLU A 3 5.14 -17.82 -6.55
C GLU A 3 5.28 -16.53 -7.33
N GLU A 4 6.52 -16.16 -7.66
CA GLU A 4 6.82 -15.06 -8.57
C GLU A 4 6.15 -15.40 -9.90
N SER A 5 5.03 -14.75 -10.21
CA SER A 5 4.46 -14.86 -11.55
C SER A 5 5.40 -14.11 -12.49
N GLU A 6 5.96 -14.81 -13.47
CA GLU A 6 6.79 -14.18 -14.49
C GLU A 6 5.99 -13.11 -15.23
N GLU A 7 6.62 -11.97 -15.48
CA GLU A 7 6.03 -10.92 -16.33
C GLU A 7 5.59 -11.52 -17.65
N HIS A 8 4.33 -11.31 -18.04
CA HIS A 8 3.76 -11.87 -19.26
C HIS A 8 2.91 -10.82 -19.99
N THR A 9 3.30 -10.56 -21.22
CA THR A 9 2.53 -9.78 -22.18
C THR A 9 2.14 -10.70 -23.34
N HIS A 10 0.89 -10.66 -23.76
CA HIS A 10 0.42 -11.48 -24.87
C HIS A 10 1.08 -11.04 -26.18
N THR A 11 1.73 -11.98 -26.85
CA THR A 11 2.35 -11.82 -28.19
C THR A 11 1.56 -12.62 -29.21
N GLU A 12 1.89 -12.49 -30.49
CA GLU A 12 1.27 -13.26 -31.57
C GLU A 12 1.37 -14.79 -31.35
N ASP A 13 2.43 -15.26 -30.66
CA ASP A 13 2.61 -16.67 -30.31
C ASP A 13 1.61 -17.17 -29.25
N CYS A 14 0.96 -16.28 -28.54
CA CYS A 14 -0.09 -16.60 -27.55
C CYS A 14 -1.45 -16.84 -28.21
N TYR A 15 -1.60 -16.52 -29.49
CA TYR A 15 -2.82 -16.71 -30.25
C TYR A 15 -2.65 -17.89 -31.22
N GLN A 16 -3.55 -18.83 -31.14
CA GLN A 16 -3.68 -19.87 -32.15
C GLN A 16 -4.83 -19.50 -33.07
N THR A 17 -4.57 -19.52 -34.37
CA THR A 17 -5.63 -19.54 -35.37
C THR A 17 -6.32 -20.89 -35.22
N GLN A 18 -7.34 -20.96 -34.40
CA GLN A 18 -8.24 -22.10 -34.39
C GLN A 18 -9.24 -21.83 -35.51
N TYR A 19 -9.25 -22.68 -36.52
CA TYR A 19 -10.27 -22.64 -37.57
C TYR A 19 -11.62 -23.06 -36.99
N VAL A 20 -12.15 -22.21 -36.10
CA VAL A 20 -13.54 -22.32 -35.65
C VAL A 20 -14.36 -21.57 -36.66
N LEU A 21 -15.08 -22.33 -37.49
CA LEU A 21 -15.97 -21.76 -38.47
C LEU A 21 -17.08 -20.98 -37.76
N ILE A 22 -17.04 -19.66 -37.92
CA ILE A 22 -18.08 -18.74 -37.37
C ILE A 22 -19.12 -18.38 -38.45
N CYS A 23 -18.88 -18.79 -39.71
CA CYS A 23 -19.78 -18.56 -40.82
C CYS A 23 -20.92 -19.58 -40.77
N PRO A 24 -22.20 -19.15 -40.78
CA PRO A 24 -23.36 -20.05 -40.78
C PRO A 24 -23.66 -20.67 -42.11
N LEU A 25 -22.90 -20.33 -43.15
CA LEU A 25 -23.12 -20.85 -44.53
C LEU A 25 -22.32 -22.15 -44.72
N GLU A 26 -22.93 -23.14 -45.27
CA GLU A 26 -22.27 -24.40 -45.64
C GLU A 26 -21.48 -24.23 -46.96
N GLU A 27 -20.31 -24.91 -47.05
CA GLU A 27 -19.62 -25.00 -48.34
C GLU A 27 -20.51 -25.74 -49.34
N GLY A 28 -20.94 -25.02 -50.38
CA GLY A 28 -21.72 -25.61 -51.47
C GLY A 28 -20.86 -25.80 -52.70
N GLU A 29 -20.83 -27.01 -53.23
CA GLU A 29 -20.47 -27.21 -54.65
C GLU A 29 -21.52 -26.51 -55.50
N ALA A 30 -21.07 -25.77 -56.53
CA ALA A 30 -21.98 -25.16 -57.50
C ALA A 30 -22.73 -26.26 -58.26
N GLU A 31 -23.86 -26.66 -57.75
CA GLU A 31 -24.79 -27.46 -58.53
C GLU A 31 -25.57 -26.55 -59.50
N ASP A 32 -25.97 -27.08 -60.67
CA ASP A 32 -26.54 -26.38 -61.81
C ASP A 32 -27.84 -25.56 -61.59
N GLU A 33 -28.11 -25.11 -60.34
CA GLU A 33 -29.24 -24.21 -60.08
C GLU A 33 -28.75 -22.76 -59.80
N PRO A 34 -29.23 -21.76 -60.53
CA PRO A 34 -28.67 -20.41 -60.58
C PRO A 34 -29.01 -19.50 -59.39
N GLU A 35 -29.49 -19.99 -58.27
CA GLU A 35 -30.00 -19.12 -57.19
C GLU A 35 -29.22 -19.14 -55.86
N ILE A 36 -28.19 -20.00 -55.74
CA ILE A 36 -27.36 -20.01 -54.53
C ILE A 36 -25.90 -19.80 -54.91
N PRO A 37 -25.29 -18.65 -54.64
CA PRO A 37 -23.86 -18.46 -54.91
C PRO A 37 -23.07 -19.45 -54.05
N ALA A 38 -22.18 -20.23 -54.67
CA ALA A 38 -21.26 -21.09 -53.99
C ALA A 38 -20.49 -20.28 -52.91
N HIS A 39 -20.60 -20.64 -51.65
CA HIS A 39 -19.86 -20.02 -50.58
C HIS A 39 -18.53 -20.74 -50.37
N VAL A 40 -17.43 -20.01 -50.52
CA VAL A 40 -16.08 -20.48 -50.20
C VAL A 40 -15.64 -19.81 -48.91
N HIS A 41 -15.25 -20.60 -47.94
CA HIS A 41 -14.74 -20.06 -46.68
C HIS A 41 -13.41 -19.35 -46.88
N THR A 42 -13.32 -18.14 -46.39
CA THR A 42 -12.11 -17.30 -46.34
C THR A 42 -11.63 -17.13 -44.93
N ASP A 43 -10.44 -16.55 -44.71
CA ASP A 43 -9.91 -16.27 -43.36
C ASP A 43 -10.88 -15.45 -42.49
N ALA A 44 -11.78 -14.66 -43.12
CA ALA A 44 -12.82 -13.92 -42.39
C ALA A 44 -13.92 -14.81 -41.79
N CYS A 45 -13.99 -16.09 -42.21
CA CYS A 45 -14.94 -17.06 -41.66
C CYS A 45 -14.40 -17.81 -40.44
N TYR A 46 -13.17 -17.54 -40.02
CA TYR A 46 -12.50 -18.21 -38.94
C TYR A 46 -12.11 -17.20 -37.82
N GLU A 47 -12.12 -17.68 -36.58
CA GLU A 47 -11.78 -16.88 -35.40
C GLU A 47 -10.40 -17.24 -34.88
N THR A 48 -9.65 -16.21 -34.43
CA THR A 48 -8.41 -16.36 -33.68
C THR A 48 -8.73 -16.48 -32.20
N ARG A 49 -8.27 -17.55 -31.56
CA ARG A 49 -8.50 -17.79 -30.14
C ARG A 49 -7.20 -17.66 -29.35
N LEU A 50 -7.26 -16.95 -28.23
CA LEU A 50 -6.18 -16.93 -27.26
C LEU A 50 -6.00 -18.32 -26.63
N ILE A 51 -4.79 -18.88 -26.76
CA ILE A 51 -4.44 -20.19 -26.17
C ILE A 51 -3.59 -20.06 -24.91
N CYS A 52 -3.06 -18.87 -24.64
CA CYS A 52 -2.28 -18.61 -23.44
C CYS A 52 -3.22 -18.51 -22.23
N GLU A 53 -2.98 -19.38 -21.23
CA GLU A 53 -3.74 -19.36 -19.97
C GLU A 53 -3.16 -18.38 -18.95
N LYS A 54 -2.01 -17.76 -19.23
CA LYS A 54 -1.38 -16.78 -18.35
C LYS A 54 -2.13 -15.45 -18.44
N PRO A 55 -2.56 -14.86 -17.33
CA PRO A 55 -3.11 -13.50 -17.35
C PRO A 55 -2.02 -12.51 -17.77
N GLU A 56 -2.40 -11.51 -18.55
CA GLU A 56 -1.50 -10.41 -18.88
C GLU A 56 -1.08 -9.70 -17.59
N HIS A 57 0.21 -9.63 -17.32
CA HIS A 57 0.76 -9.11 -16.09
C HIS A 57 2.08 -8.40 -16.33
N THR A 58 2.15 -7.15 -15.88
CA THR A 58 3.37 -6.35 -15.82
C THR A 58 3.69 -6.06 -14.36
N HIS A 59 4.93 -6.32 -13.95
CA HIS A 59 5.34 -6.06 -12.58
C HIS A 59 5.27 -4.57 -12.24
N SER A 60 4.60 -4.28 -11.14
CA SER A 60 4.56 -2.96 -10.51
C SER A 60 5.22 -3.01 -9.14
N LEU A 61 5.45 -1.84 -8.52
CA LEU A 61 5.99 -1.78 -7.16
C LEU A 61 5.16 -2.60 -6.17
N SER A 62 3.85 -2.68 -6.35
CA SER A 62 2.97 -3.47 -5.48
C SER A 62 3.26 -4.97 -5.49
N CYS A 63 3.85 -5.50 -6.57
CA CYS A 63 4.20 -6.93 -6.67
C CYS A 63 5.37 -7.31 -5.77
N TYR A 64 6.19 -6.34 -5.37
CA TYR A 64 7.37 -6.55 -4.54
C TYR A 64 7.11 -6.27 -3.05
N ALA A 65 5.91 -5.83 -2.70
CA ALA A 65 5.53 -5.59 -1.31
C ALA A 65 5.32 -6.92 -0.57
N ASP A 66 5.95 -7.07 0.59
CA ASP A 66 5.76 -8.19 1.50
C ASP A 66 5.05 -7.72 2.77
N ALA A 67 3.75 -7.89 2.82
CA ALA A 67 2.91 -7.45 3.94
C ALA A 67 3.22 -8.18 5.27
N GLN A 68 4.05 -9.22 5.26
CA GLN A 68 4.47 -9.92 6.46
C GLN A 68 5.87 -9.51 6.94
N ALA A 69 6.61 -8.74 6.13
CA ALA A 69 7.93 -8.27 6.50
C ALA A 69 7.84 -7.17 7.57
N ASP A 70 8.82 -7.14 8.45
CA ASP A 70 9.07 -6.08 9.44
C ASP A 70 7.88 -5.77 10.37
N LEU A 71 6.90 -6.69 10.48
CA LEU A 71 5.80 -6.55 11.42
C LEU A 71 6.33 -6.64 12.86
N GLU A 72 5.88 -5.73 13.70
CA GLU A 72 6.18 -5.74 15.12
C GLU A 72 4.91 -5.86 15.95
N SER A 73 4.92 -6.72 16.96
CA SER A 73 3.87 -6.75 17.99
C SER A 73 4.13 -5.70 19.06
N ALA A 74 3.11 -5.37 19.84
CA ALA A 74 3.26 -4.47 20.99
C ALA A 74 4.39 -4.90 21.94
N SER A 75 4.51 -6.21 22.19
CA SER A 75 5.57 -6.75 23.06
C SER A 75 6.99 -6.54 22.51
N VAL A 76 7.15 -6.31 21.21
CA VAL A 76 8.45 -6.02 20.58
C VAL A 76 8.82 -4.55 20.77
N TRP A 77 7.94 -3.62 20.38
CA TRP A 77 8.29 -2.19 20.53
C TRP A 77 8.30 -1.72 21.98
N GLU A 78 7.49 -2.33 22.87
CA GLU A 78 7.51 -2.02 24.31
C GLU A 78 8.85 -2.36 24.98
N GLN A 79 9.58 -3.34 24.46
CA GLN A 79 10.94 -3.63 24.92
C GLN A 79 11.95 -2.53 24.57
N THR A 80 11.66 -1.68 23.59
CA THR A 80 12.51 -0.54 23.23
C THR A 80 12.30 0.66 24.14
N ILE A 81 11.19 0.70 24.87
CA ILE A 81 10.84 1.82 25.75
C ILE A 81 11.65 1.74 27.04
N PRO A 82 12.13 2.87 27.59
CA PRO A 82 12.81 2.88 28.88
C PRO A 82 11.96 2.26 29.99
N GLN A 83 12.49 1.24 30.65
CA GLN A 83 11.78 0.49 31.70
C GLN A 83 11.57 1.32 33.00
N THR A 84 12.34 2.38 33.15
CA THR A 84 12.23 3.31 34.29
C THR A 84 12.15 4.73 33.78
N LEU A 85 11.06 5.40 34.11
CA LEU A 85 10.81 6.79 33.80
C LEU A 85 11.00 7.63 35.07
N SER A 86 11.34 8.91 34.89
CA SER A 86 11.60 9.84 36.00
C SER A 86 10.34 10.37 36.67
N GLY A 87 9.19 10.26 36.01
CA GLY A 87 7.93 10.90 36.38
C GLY A 87 7.86 12.39 36.00
N GLN A 88 8.86 12.88 35.25
CA GLN A 88 8.88 14.24 34.69
C GLN A 88 8.58 14.15 33.18
N TRP A 89 7.37 14.50 32.78
CA TRP A 89 6.90 14.29 31.42
C TRP A 89 7.87 14.81 30.36
N CYS A 90 8.41 16.01 30.52
CA CYS A 90 9.37 16.60 29.57
C CYS A 90 10.61 15.72 29.37
N ALA A 91 11.21 15.24 30.46
CA ALA A 91 12.38 14.37 30.40
C ALA A 91 12.02 12.99 29.85
N ASP A 92 10.86 12.46 30.27
CA ASP A 92 10.42 11.11 29.88
C ASP A 92 10.03 11.04 28.40
N VAL A 93 9.39 12.07 27.83
CA VAL A 93 9.09 12.15 26.39
C VAL A 93 10.38 12.14 25.57
N VAL A 94 11.41 12.89 26.00
CA VAL A 94 12.72 12.89 25.34
C VAL A 94 13.38 11.52 25.44
N ALA A 95 13.37 10.89 26.63
CA ALA A 95 13.94 9.56 26.83
C ALA A 95 13.27 8.49 25.95
N VAL A 96 11.95 8.53 25.82
CA VAL A 96 11.21 7.63 24.90
C VAL A 96 11.58 7.94 23.46
N ALA A 97 11.65 9.20 23.04
CA ALA A 97 12.04 9.56 21.67
C ALA A 97 13.48 9.12 21.35
N GLU A 98 14.42 9.31 22.25
CA GLU A 98 15.81 8.86 22.12
C GLU A 98 15.92 7.34 22.00
N SER A 99 15.09 6.59 22.70
CA SER A 99 15.06 5.11 22.60
C SER A 99 14.64 4.61 21.20
N GLN A 100 14.05 5.46 20.37
CA GLN A 100 13.61 5.16 19.02
C GLN A 100 14.63 5.58 17.95
N LEU A 101 15.80 6.11 18.34
CA LEU A 101 16.83 6.51 17.38
C LEU A 101 17.27 5.33 16.50
N GLY A 102 17.36 5.57 15.19
CA GLY A 102 17.72 4.56 14.19
C GLY A 102 16.54 3.75 13.66
N TYR A 103 15.33 3.94 14.17
CA TYR A 103 14.13 3.35 13.58
C TYR A 103 13.83 3.98 12.22
N ALA A 104 13.43 3.15 11.25
CA ALA A 104 13.01 3.57 9.92
C ALA A 104 11.77 2.80 9.49
N ALA A 105 10.95 3.42 8.64
CA ALA A 105 9.84 2.74 8.00
C ALA A 105 10.33 1.55 7.16
N SER A 106 9.53 0.49 7.08
CA SER A 106 9.85 -0.67 6.27
C SER A 106 9.96 -0.31 4.79
N THR A 107 10.98 -0.84 4.12
CA THR A 107 11.17 -0.79 2.66
C THR A 107 10.69 -2.05 1.96
N ARG A 108 10.24 -3.07 2.71
CA ARG A 108 9.71 -4.34 2.21
C ARG A 108 8.22 -4.47 2.42
N ASN A 109 7.73 -4.03 3.56
CA ASN A 109 6.31 -3.97 3.87
C ASN A 109 5.82 -2.54 3.63
N TYR A 110 5.18 -2.32 2.49
CA TYR A 110 4.70 -1.00 2.08
C TYR A 110 3.40 -1.09 1.29
N PHE A 111 2.67 0.00 1.30
CA PHE A 111 1.53 0.25 0.44
C PHE A 111 1.93 1.23 -0.67
N VAL A 112 1.43 1.02 -1.89
CA VAL A 112 1.62 1.96 -3.00
C VAL A 112 0.29 2.65 -3.27
N ASP A 113 0.27 3.98 -3.19
CA ASP A 113 -0.93 4.78 -3.46
C ASP A 113 -1.21 4.92 -4.97
N GLU A 114 -2.34 5.53 -5.30
CA GLU A 114 -2.77 5.74 -6.70
C GLU A 114 -1.81 6.64 -7.51
N ALA A 115 -1.00 7.46 -6.84
CA ALA A 115 0.01 8.33 -7.45
C ALA A 115 1.37 7.62 -7.61
N GLY A 116 1.51 6.38 -7.13
CA GLY A 116 2.75 5.61 -7.14
C GLY A 116 3.66 5.90 -5.94
N GLY A 117 3.17 6.61 -4.92
CA GLY A 117 3.90 6.88 -3.68
C GLY A 117 3.98 5.64 -2.81
N MET A 118 5.18 5.33 -2.29
CA MET A 118 5.41 4.21 -1.37
C MET A 118 5.26 4.67 0.08
N HIS A 119 4.39 3.99 0.82
CA HIS A 119 4.16 4.22 2.24
C HIS A 119 4.57 2.98 3.05
N GLY A 120 5.74 3.05 3.67
CA GLY A 120 6.29 1.94 4.45
C GLY A 120 5.54 1.72 5.76
N TYR A 121 5.41 0.45 6.16
CA TYR A 121 4.91 0.08 7.49
C TYR A 121 5.77 0.73 8.58
N THR A 122 5.11 1.25 9.63
CA THR A 122 5.78 1.73 10.83
C THR A 122 5.12 1.22 12.11
N ARG A 123 5.92 0.99 13.18
CA ARG A 123 5.40 0.64 14.51
C ARG A 123 4.48 1.73 15.06
N TYR A 124 4.81 3.00 14.80
CA TYR A 124 4.01 4.14 15.27
C TYR A 124 2.65 4.20 14.60
N GLY A 125 2.62 3.90 13.29
CA GLY A 125 1.39 3.75 12.55
C GLY A 125 0.59 2.54 13.01
N ALA A 126 1.25 1.39 13.22
CA ALA A 126 0.60 0.18 13.72
C ALA A 126 0.01 0.37 15.12
N TRP A 127 0.75 1.02 16.03
CA TRP A 127 0.28 1.40 17.36
C TRP A 127 -0.96 2.30 17.30
N TYR A 128 -0.97 3.28 16.40
CA TYR A 128 -2.08 4.22 16.24
C TYR A 128 -3.27 3.62 15.46
N GLY A 129 -3.08 2.53 14.72
CA GLY A 129 -4.11 1.90 13.87
C GLY A 129 -4.08 2.35 12.40
N SER A 130 -2.98 2.97 11.95
CA SER A 130 -2.74 3.39 10.55
C SER A 130 -1.31 3.05 10.12
N PRO A 131 -0.99 1.76 9.90
CA PRO A 131 0.38 1.26 9.78
C PRO A 131 1.19 1.86 8.62
N TYR A 132 0.53 2.35 7.58
CA TYR A 132 1.14 2.95 6.38
C TYR A 132 0.91 4.46 6.29
N GLY A 133 0.37 5.09 7.33
CA GLY A 133 0.10 6.54 7.36
C GLY A 133 1.35 7.38 7.59
N GLU A 134 1.22 8.69 7.33
CA GLU A 134 2.24 9.69 7.67
C GLU A 134 2.46 9.72 9.19
N TRP A 135 3.61 9.26 9.62
CA TRP A 135 3.82 8.88 11.02
C TRP A 135 4.43 9.95 11.94
N CYS A 136 4.69 11.18 11.47
CA CYS A 136 5.31 12.21 12.30
C CYS A 136 4.50 12.56 13.56
N ALA A 137 3.18 12.78 13.42
CA ALA A 137 2.30 13.03 14.56
C ALA A 137 2.05 11.77 15.39
N MET A 138 1.98 10.60 14.74
CA MET A 138 1.83 9.32 15.43
C MET A 138 3.05 8.98 16.28
N PHE A 139 4.27 9.27 15.79
CA PHE A 139 5.50 9.14 16.57
C PHE A 139 5.48 10.01 17.81
N ALA A 140 5.14 11.30 17.67
CA ALA A 140 5.06 12.19 18.82
C ALA A 140 3.96 11.73 19.82
N SER A 141 2.80 11.29 19.32
CA SER A 141 1.73 10.69 20.14
C SER A 141 2.19 9.43 20.87
N PHE A 142 2.95 8.56 20.20
CA PHE A 142 3.58 7.38 20.78
C PHE A 142 4.53 7.76 21.93
N CYS A 143 5.39 8.74 21.72
CA CYS A 143 6.31 9.20 22.76
C CYS A 143 5.58 9.77 23.97
N LEU A 144 4.55 10.57 23.77
CA LEU A 144 3.71 11.11 24.85
C LEU A 144 3.00 10.00 25.63
N HIS A 145 2.42 9.03 24.93
CA HIS A 145 1.73 7.89 25.54
C HIS A 145 2.67 7.09 26.45
N TYR A 146 3.82 6.68 25.93
CA TYR A 146 4.76 5.86 26.70
C TYR A 146 5.53 6.65 27.77
N ALA A 147 5.57 7.98 27.69
CA ALA A 147 6.04 8.85 28.76
C ALA A 147 4.98 9.08 29.86
N GLY A 148 3.79 8.51 29.72
CA GLY A 148 2.71 8.64 30.71
C GLY A 148 2.02 10.00 30.72
N VAL A 149 2.09 10.77 29.63
CA VAL A 149 1.34 12.02 29.46
C VAL A 149 -0.14 11.71 29.29
N PRO A 150 -1.05 12.21 30.13
CA PRO A 150 -2.47 11.92 30.01
C PRO A 150 -3.07 12.50 28.73
N GLU A 151 -3.95 11.75 28.07
CA GLU A 151 -4.61 12.17 26.84
C GLU A 151 -5.55 13.37 27.00
N ASP A 152 -6.09 13.61 28.19
CA ASP A 152 -6.84 14.82 28.51
C ASP A 152 -5.94 16.07 28.59
N SER A 153 -4.65 15.89 28.82
CA SER A 153 -3.64 16.95 28.77
C SER A 153 -3.15 17.21 27.36
N ILE A 154 -2.75 16.16 26.61
CA ILE A 154 -2.33 16.22 25.21
C ILE A 154 -2.90 14.99 24.51
N PRO A 155 -3.96 15.15 23.70
CA PRO A 155 -4.60 14.03 23.00
C PRO A 155 -3.69 13.48 21.90
N ALA A 156 -3.69 12.16 21.73
CA ALA A 156 -2.99 11.51 20.63
C ALA A 156 -3.63 11.85 19.27
N GLN A 157 -2.80 12.10 18.26
CA GLN A 157 -3.25 12.41 16.90
C GLN A 157 -2.35 11.79 15.83
N ALA A 158 -2.97 11.45 14.68
CA ALA A 158 -2.27 11.00 13.48
C ALA A 158 -1.88 12.16 12.56
N GLY A 159 -2.63 13.26 12.57
CA GLY A 159 -2.46 14.37 11.63
C GLY A 159 -2.05 15.69 12.31
N CYS A 160 -0.95 16.29 11.84
CA CYS A 160 -0.41 17.53 12.41
C CYS A 160 -1.39 18.70 12.40
N ILE A 161 -2.17 18.88 11.31
CA ILE A 161 -3.15 19.97 11.20
C ILE A 161 -4.23 19.83 12.28
N ARG A 162 -4.84 18.64 12.35
CA ARG A 162 -5.88 18.34 13.31
C ARG A 162 -5.38 18.43 14.75
N TRP A 163 -4.15 18.01 14.97
CA TRP A 163 -3.53 18.13 16.29
C TRP A 163 -3.32 19.58 16.70
N THR A 164 -2.86 20.42 15.75
CA THR A 164 -2.71 21.87 15.99
C THR A 164 -4.05 22.51 16.39
N GLU A 165 -5.14 22.20 15.70
CA GLU A 165 -6.49 22.70 16.02
C GLU A 165 -6.92 22.30 17.43
N GLN A 166 -6.70 21.05 17.81
CA GLN A 166 -7.03 20.55 19.15
C GLN A 166 -6.17 21.21 20.24
N LEU A 167 -4.87 21.35 20.01
CA LEU A 167 -3.98 21.99 20.98
C LEU A 167 -4.30 23.48 21.13
N GLN A 168 -4.72 24.14 20.06
CA GLN A 168 -5.24 25.52 20.12
C GLN A 168 -6.50 25.60 20.99
N ALA A 169 -7.46 24.70 20.79
CA ALA A 169 -8.69 24.65 21.58
C ALA A 169 -8.44 24.39 23.06
N LEU A 170 -7.38 23.62 23.38
CA LEU A 170 -6.94 23.34 24.74
C LEU A 170 -6.06 24.46 25.34
N GLY A 171 -5.73 25.52 24.58
CA GLY A 171 -4.81 26.57 25.02
C GLY A 171 -3.36 26.09 25.21
N ARG A 172 -2.97 25.02 24.53
CA ARG A 172 -1.65 24.38 24.62
C ARG A 172 -0.82 24.54 23.33
N TYR A 173 -1.19 25.48 22.51
CA TYR A 173 -0.47 25.80 21.27
C TYR A 173 0.18 27.17 21.39
N ALA A 174 1.46 27.26 21.07
CA ALA A 174 2.18 28.51 20.87
C ALA A 174 2.51 28.68 19.38
N ALA A 175 2.13 29.83 18.79
CA ALA A 175 2.51 30.15 17.43
C ALA A 175 4.04 30.30 17.30
N ALA A 176 4.56 30.13 16.09
CA ALA A 176 5.99 30.30 15.81
C ALA A 176 6.45 31.70 16.27
N GLY A 177 7.52 31.74 17.08
CA GLY A 177 8.08 32.95 17.64
C GLY A 177 7.40 33.50 18.91
N ALA A 178 6.27 32.88 19.36
CA ALA A 178 5.60 33.28 20.60
C ALA A 178 6.30 32.73 21.85
N ALA A 179 7.03 31.62 21.73
CA ALA A 179 7.82 31.02 22.79
C ALA A 179 9.08 30.35 22.21
N ALA A 180 10.13 30.26 22.99
CA ALA A 180 11.30 29.43 22.65
C ALA A 180 11.00 27.98 23.05
N PRO A 181 11.08 27.01 22.11
CA PRO A 181 10.91 25.59 22.45
C PRO A 181 11.95 25.16 23.49
N GLN A 182 11.52 24.33 24.43
CA GLN A 182 12.39 23.64 25.36
C GLN A 182 12.29 22.13 25.12
N PRO A 183 13.30 21.32 25.42
CA PRO A 183 13.24 19.88 25.32
C PRO A 183 12.08 19.29 26.18
N GLY A 184 11.24 18.45 25.55
CA GLY A 184 10.12 17.75 26.19
C GLY A 184 8.78 18.50 26.29
#